data_b57cf6a8055e24720782fd9862114034
#
_entry.id   b57cf6a8055e24720782fd9862114034
#
_cell.length_a   1.000
_cell.length_b   1.000
_cell.length_c   1.000
_cell.angle_alpha   90.00
_cell.angle_beta   90.00
_cell.angle_gamma   90.00
#
_symmetry.space_group_name_H-M   'P 1'
#
loop_
_entity.id
_entity.type
_entity.pdbx_description
1 polymer ?
#
loop_
_entity_poly.entity_id
_entity_poly.type
_entity_poly.pdbx_seq_one_letter_code
_entity_poly.pdbx_strand_id
1 'polypeptide(L)'
;MPAAERASIVAELTPPFALLRPEEQLTPTVFCSPHSGRVYPKAFLEASRLDPHTLRKSEDCYVDQLFEPVVGLGAPLIAAHFPRAYLDVNREPYELDPELFHGRLPDFANTQSARVVGGLGTIARIVADTQEIYRERLAVGAAFERIERLYRPFHAALADILQQTRRQFGFAVLIDCHSMPSASMGQPPGGRPHFVLGDRFGASCDGKLTRFIRDVLQGAGYEVQINRPYAGGFITEYYGNPARGVQCLQLEINRALYLDEATLHKSKDFGKLQCALSDMATKVFAALPLLFERRAAAE
;
A
#
# COMPACT_ATOMS: atom_id res chain seq x y z
N MET A 1 28.03 -11.20 1.25
CA MET A 1 26.89 -10.52 1.87
C MET A 1 25.76 -10.17 0.88
N PRO A 2 25.92 -9.45 -0.24
CA PRO A 2 24.83 -9.33 -1.24
C PRO A 2 24.38 -10.67 -1.81
N ALA A 3 25.31 -11.63 -1.97
CA ALA A 3 24.97 -12.98 -2.43
C ALA A 3 24.08 -13.77 -1.44
N ALA A 4 24.28 -13.60 -0.13
CA ALA A 4 23.43 -14.22 0.89
C ALA A 4 22.03 -13.59 0.91
N GLU A 5 21.93 -12.28 0.78
CA GLU A 5 20.66 -11.57 0.64
C GLU A 5 19.88 -12.05 -0.59
N ARG A 6 20.58 -12.14 -1.74
CA ARG A 6 20.01 -12.68 -2.97
C ARG A 6 19.49 -14.12 -2.78
N ALA A 7 20.26 -14.98 -2.16
CA ALA A 7 19.88 -16.38 -1.94
C ALA A 7 18.62 -16.49 -1.07
N SER A 8 18.53 -15.69 0.00
CA SER A 8 17.36 -15.63 0.88
C SER A 8 16.12 -15.15 0.13
N ILE A 9 16.23 -14.07 -0.66
CA ILE A 9 15.12 -13.56 -1.47
C ILE A 9 14.63 -14.61 -2.47
N VAL A 10 15.56 -15.26 -3.17
CA VAL A 10 15.20 -16.29 -4.16
C VAL A 10 14.51 -17.49 -3.50
N ALA A 11 14.96 -17.90 -2.34
CA ALA A 11 14.42 -19.07 -1.64
C ALA A 11 13.04 -18.81 -1.01
N GLU A 12 12.82 -17.60 -0.49
CA GLU A 12 11.67 -17.33 0.39
C GLU A 12 10.66 -16.32 -0.18
N LEU A 13 11.07 -15.49 -1.17
CA LEU A 13 10.27 -14.40 -1.73
C LEU A 13 10.14 -14.50 -3.27
N THR A 14 10.14 -15.68 -3.83
CA THR A 14 9.87 -15.92 -5.25
C THR A 14 8.57 -16.73 -5.40
N PRO A 15 7.52 -16.15 -6.01
CA PRO A 15 7.40 -14.77 -6.50
C PRO A 15 7.31 -13.72 -5.37
N PRO A 16 7.73 -12.46 -5.60
CA PRO A 16 7.74 -11.44 -4.54
C PRO A 16 6.36 -10.85 -4.22
N PHE A 17 5.36 -11.12 -5.02
CA PHE A 17 3.98 -10.65 -4.85
C PHE A 17 2.99 -11.65 -5.43
N ALA A 18 1.75 -11.58 -4.99
CA ALA A 18 0.60 -12.17 -5.67
C ALA A 18 -0.02 -11.13 -6.62
N LEU A 19 -0.36 -11.56 -7.83
CA LEU A 19 -1.21 -10.83 -8.76
C LEU A 19 -2.43 -11.69 -9.05
N LEU A 20 -3.52 -11.43 -8.30
CA LEU A 20 -4.80 -12.09 -8.47
C LEU A 20 -5.55 -11.41 -9.61
N ARG A 21 -5.85 -12.18 -10.66
CA ARG A 21 -6.60 -11.69 -11.82
C ARG A 21 -7.97 -12.36 -11.86
N PRO A 22 -9.04 -11.59 -12.17
CA PRO A 22 -10.31 -12.19 -12.53
C PRO A 22 -10.18 -12.96 -13.86
N GLU A 23 -11.12 -13.87 -14.14
CA GLU A 23 -11.20 -14.52 -15.46
C GLU A 23 -11.34 -13.49 -16.59
N GLU A 24 -12.16 -12.48 -16.35
CA GLU A 24 -12.32 -11.31 -17.20
C GLU A 24 -12.31 -10.05 -16.34
N GLN A 25 -11.54 -9.04 -16.76
CA GLN A 25 -11.56 -7.75 -16.07
C GLN A 25 -12.80 -6.95 -16.53
N LEU A 26 -13.72 -6.71 -15.58
CA LEU A 26 -15.01 -6.07 -15.83
C LEU A 26 -15.06 -4.59 -15.46
N THR A 27 -14.02 -4.07 -14.84
CA THR A 27 -13.97 -2.69 -14.30
C THR A 27 -12.61 -2.05 -14.56
N PRO A 28 -12.54 -0.72 -14.79
CA PRO A 28 -11.27 -0.01 -14.90
C PRO A 28 -10.53 0.12 -13.57
N THR A 29 -10.89 -0.65 -12.55
CA THR A 29 -10.28 -0.55 -11.22
C THR A 29 -9.23 -1.65 -11.00
N VAL A 30 -8.12 -1.25 -10.39
CA VAL A 30 -7.03 -2.12 -9.91
C VAL A 30 -6.87 -1.88 -8.41
N PHE A 31 -6.71 -2.92 -7.62
CA PHE A 31 -6.42 -2.83 -6.20
C PHE A 31 -4.95 -3.18 -5.92
N CYS A 32 -4.34 -2.47 -4.99
CA CYS A 32 -2.97 -2.68 -4.57
C CYS A 32 -2.89 -2.75 -3.04
N SER A 33 -2.34 -3.84 -2.50
CA SER A 33 -2.05 -3.97 -1.07
C SER A 33 -0.53 -4.13 -0.88
N PRO A 34 0.21 -3.04 -0.76
CA PRO A 34 1.67 -3.07 -0.76
C PRO A 34 2.28 -3.49 0.59
N HIS A 35 1.50 -3.45 1.68
CA HIS A 35 2.01 -3.59 3.04
C HIS A 35 1.40 -4.76 3.84
N SER A 36 0.63 -5.63 3.21
CA SER A 36 0.04 -6.81 3.87
C SER A 36 0.95 -8.06 3.85
N GLY A 37 2.16 -7.92 3.29
CA GLY A 37 3.12 -9.01 3.18
C GLY A 37 3.62 -9.51 4.53
N ARG A 38 3.65 -10.84 4.67
CA ARG A 38 3.92 -11.55 5.93
C ARG A 38 4.94 -12.68 5.80
N VAL A 39 5.64 -12.75 4.67
CA VAL A 39 6.78 -13.65 4.50
C VAL A 39 8.04 -12.94 4.95
N TYR A 40 8.49 -13.24 6.14
CA TYR A 40 9.69 -12.69 6.75
C TYR A 40 10.87 -13.61 6.46
N PRO A 41 11.84 -13.23 5.63
CA PRO A 41 13.01 -14.06 5.38
C PRO A 41 13.74 -14.40 6.67
N LYS A 42 14.17 -15.66 6.79
CA LYS A 42 14.87 -16.15 8.00
C LYS A 42 16.08 -15.27 8.33
N ALA A 43 16.88 -14.93 7.32
CA ALA A 43 18.04 -14.05 7.50
C ALA A 43 17.67 -12.65 8.02
N PHE A 44 16.51 -12.12 7.66
CA PHE A 44 15.99 -10.85 8.19
C PHE A 44 15.62 -10.98 9.67
N LEU A 45 14.91 -12.04 10.05
CA LEU A 45 14.56 -12.28 11.45
C LEU A 45 15.81 -12.47 12.33
N GLU A 46 16.83 -13.15 11.84
CA GLU A 46 18.11 -13.34 12.54
C GLU A 46 18.89 -12.02 12.69
N ALA A 47 18.84 -11.14 11.68
CA ALA A 47 19.49 -9.83 11.72
C ALA A 47 18.72 -8.81 12.58
N SER A 48 17.45 -9.08 12.89
CA SER A 48 16.62 -8.19 13.70
C SER A 48 16.90 -8.31 15.19
N ARG A 49 16.89 -7.16 15.89
CA ARG A 49 16.86 -7.13 17.37
C ARG A 49 15.47 -7.27 17.95
N LEU A 50 14.45 -7.16 17.10
CA LEU A 50 13.05 -7.22 17.45
C LEU A 50 12.51 -8.64 17.27
N ASP A 51 11.58 -9.00 18.10
CA ASP A 51 10.82 -10.24 17.94
C ASP A 51 9.84 -10.14 16.75
N PRO A 52 9.37 -11.28 16.21
CA PRO A 52 8.49 -11.28 15.05
C PRO A 52 7.18 -10.53 15.27
N HIS A 53 6.61 -10.56 16.48
CA HIS A 53 5.36 -9.85 16.77
C HIS A 53 5.55 -8.32 16.68
N THR A 54 6.66 -7.82 17.23
CA THR A 54 7.00 -6.39 17.17
C THR A 54 7.25 -5.92 15.74
N LEU A 55 7.96 -6.72 14.91
CA LEU A 55 8.16 -6.43 13.49
C LEU A 55 6.81 -6.32 12.75
N ARG A 56 5.87 -7.20 13.07
CA ARG A 56 4.54 -7.24 12.45
C ARG A 56 3.65 -6.05 12.77
N LYS A 57 3.93 -5.27 13.80
CA LYS A 57 3.16 -4.04 14.11
C LYS A 57 3.19 -3.01 12.98
N SER A 58 4.20 -3.08 12.08
CA SER A 58 4.27 -2.25 10.88
C SER A 58 3.43 -2.76 9.71
N GLU A 59 2.98 -4.03 9.73
CA GLU A 59 2.13 -4.57 8.68
C GLU A 59 0.76 -3.88 8.62
N ASP A 60 0.22 -3.78 7.42
CA ASP A 60 -1.20 -3.60 7.20
C ASP A 60 -1.85 -4.98 7.17
N CYS A 61 -1.90 -5.62 8.37
CA CYS A 61 -2.28 -7.02 8.53
C CYS A 61 -3.61 -7.33 7.82
N TYR A 62 -3.61 -8.36 6.97
CA TYR A 62 -4.79 -8.90 6.28
C TYR A 62 -5.52 -7.92 5.33
N VAL A 63 -4.96 -6.78 4.97
CA VAL A 63 -5.58 -5.86 4.01
C VAL A 63 -5.73 -6.51 2.64
N ASP A 64 -4.77 -7.33 2.23
CA ASP A 64 -4.89 -8.21 1.05
C ASP A 64 -6.16 -9.07 1.08
N GLN A 65 -6.45 -9.68 2.23
CA GLN A 65 -7.62 -10.55 2.41
C GLN A 65 -8.93 -9.75 2.52
N LEU A 66 -8.91 -8.53 3.07
CA LEU A 66 -10.09 -7.67 3.09
C LEU A 66 -10.55 -7.32 1.67
N PHE A 67 -9.61 -7.16 0.73
CA PHE A 67 -9.91 -6.82 -0.66
C PHE A 67 -9.91 -8.01 -1.63
N GLU A 68 -9.53 -9.22 -1.21
CA GLU A 68 -9.54 -10.41 -2.08
C GLU A 68 -10.87 -10.62 -2.84
N PRO A 69 -12.06 -10.39 -2.24
CA PRO A 69 -13.32 -10.57 -2.93
C PRO A 69 -13.52 -9.71 -4.18
N VAL A 70 -12.78 -8.60 -4.34
CA VAL A 70 -12.89 -7.74 -5.53
C VAL A 70 -12.48 -8.47 -6.81
N VAL A 71 -11.68 -9.54 -6.69
CA VAL A 71 -11.28 -10.36 -7.83
C VAL A 71 -12.49 -11.06 -8.44
N GLY A 72 -13.36 -11.63 -7.60
CA GLY A 72 -14.64 -12.20 -8.03
C GLY A 72 -15.63 -11.18 -8.61
N LEU A 73 -15.42 -9.88 -8.32
CA LEU A 73 -16.19 -8.77 -8.88
C LEU A 73 -15.58 -8.23 -10.20
N GLY A 74 -14.52 -8.84 -10.71
CA GLY A 74 -13.90 -8.46 -11.99
C GLY A 74 -12.78 -7.41 -11.90
N ALA A 75 -12.21 -7.16 -10.71
CA ALA A 75 -11.08 -6.26 -10.53
C ALA A 75 -9.80 -7.02 -10.12
N PRO A 76 -8.63 -6.78 -10.74
CA PRO A 76 -7.39 -7.38 -10.29
C PRO A 76 -6.87 -6.79 -8.98
N LEU A 77 -6.17 -7.62 -8.19
CA LEU A 77 -5.52 -7.25 -6.94
C LEU A 77 -4.04 -7.67 -6.97
N ILE A 78 -3.13 -6.73 -6.72
CA ILE A 78 -1.72 -7.00 -6.48
C ILE A 78 -1.41 -6.83 -4.99
N ALA A 79 -0.70 -7.79 -4.38
CA ALA A 79 -0.31 -7.76 -2.98
C ALA A 79 1.14 -8.21 -2.78
N ALA A 80 1.96 -7.45 -2.06
CA ALA A 80 3.33 -7.84 -1.75
C ALA A 80 3.35 -9.06 -0.80
N HIS A 81 4.33 -9.96 -0.97
CA HIS A 81 4.57 -11.07 -0.05
C HIS A 81 5.50 -10.68 1.11
N PHE A 82 6.44 -9.79 0.85
CA PHE A 82 7.41 -9.32 1.82
C PHE A 82 6.84 -8.20 2.71
N PRO A 83 7.26 -8.13 3.99
CA PRO A 83 6.78 -7.10 4.90
C PRO A 83 7.44 -5.75 4.60
N ARG A 84 6.71 -4.67 4.85
CA ARG A 84 7.23 -3.31 4.67
C ARG A 84 8.43 -3.00 5.57
N ALA A 85 8.59 -3.69 6.69
CA ALA A 85 9.77 -3.58 7.54
C ALA A 85 11.05 -4.09 6.87
N TYR A 86 10.93 -4.98 5.87
CA TYR A 86 12.04 -5.49 5.08
C TYR A 86 12.32 -4.64 3.85
N LEU A 87 11.26 -4.23 3.14
CA LEU A 87 11.29 -3.33 2.00
C LEU A 87 9.94 -2.62 1.84
N ASP A 88 9.92 -1.29 1.79
CA ASP A 88 8.70 -0.51 1.60
C ASP A 88 8.57 -0.06 0.13
N VAL A 89 7.65 -0.70 -0.61
CA VAL A 89 7.35 -0.34 -2.01
C VAL A 89 6.51 0.93 -2.13
N ASN A 90 6.01 1.50 -1.02
CA ASN A 90 5.32 2.78 -1.01
C ASN A 90 6.28 3.94 -0.63
N ARG A 91 7.54 3.82 -1.08
CA ARG A 91 8.62 4.82 -0.98
C ARG A 91 9.31 4.96 -2.34
N GLU A 92 10.07 6.04 -2.54
CA GLU A 92 11.00 6.10 -3.68
C GLU A 92 12.05 4.98 -3.57
N PRO A 93 12.49 4.38 -4.68
CA PRO A 93 13.36 3.20 -4.62
C PRO A 93 14.66 3.40 -3.85
N TYR A 94 15.13 4.63 -3.75
CA TYR A 94 16.43 4.98 -3.16
C TYR A 94 16.34 6.01 -2.03
N GLU A 95 15.22 6.07 -1.31
CA GLU A 95 15.12 6.76 -0.01
C GLU A 95 15.87 5.93 1.04
N LEU A 96 17.17 6.12 1.18
CA LEU A 96 18.05 5.30 2.00
C LEU A 96 18.68 6.11 3.14
N ASP A 97 18.53 5.61 4.37
CA ASP A 97 19.07 6.23 5.58
C ASP A 97 20.57 5.92 5.72
N PRO A 98 21.49 6.91 5.65
CA PRO A 98 22.93 6.67 5.77
C PRO A 98 23.32 6.00 7.09
N GLU A 99 22.54 6.19 8.16
CA GLU A 99 22.84 5.58 9.46
C GLU A 99 22.64 4.07 9.46
N LEU A 100 21.81 3.56 8.54
CA LEU A 100 21.51 2.12 8.44
C LEU A 100 22.61 1.33 7.72
N PHE A 101 23.50 1.98 6.95
CA PHE A 101 24.42 1.26 6.06
C PHE A 101 25.89 1.43 6.44
N HIS A 102 26.67 0.37 6.19
CA HIS A 102 28.12 0.46 6.12
C HIS A 102 28.55 0.95 4.74
N GLY A 103 29.43 1.95 4.72
CA GLY A 103 29.97 2.51 3.49
C GLY A 103 29.16 3.69 2.97
N ARG A 104 29.64 4.26 1.86
CA ARG A 104 29.00 5.41 1.21
C ARG A 104 27.85 4.96 0.33
N LEU A 105 26.70 5.59 0.51
CA LEU A 105 25.57 5.48 -0.42
C LEU A 105 25.90 6.19 -1.74
N PRO A 106 25.35 5.74 -2.89
CA PRO A 106 25.53 6.45 -4.15
C PRO A 106 24.95 7.86 -4.11
N ASP A 107 25.51 8.74 -4.93
CA ASP A 107 25.12 10.16 -4.94
C ASP A 107 23.65 10.37 -5.44
N PHE A 108 23.06 9.39 -6.11
CA PHE A 108 21.66 9.44 -6.52
C PHE A 108 20.67 9.02 -5.41
N ALA A 109 21.15 8.50 -4.28
CA ALA A 109 20.28 8.13 -3.18
C ALA A 109 19.70 9.37 -2.49
N ASN A 110 18.38 9.35 -2.24
CA ASN A 110 17.72 10.38 -1.46
C ASN A 110 17.94 10.08 0.03
N THR A 111 18.86 10.81 0.64
CA THR A 111 19.27 10.62 2.04
C THR A 111 18.69 11.68 2.99
N GLN A 112 17.86 12.60 2.49
CA GLN A 112 17.42 13.79 3.24
C GLN A 112 15.90 13.96 3.28
N SER A 113 15.12 13.02 2.72
CA SER A 113 13.66 13.10 2.83
C SER A 113 13.23 13.04 4.30
N ALA A 114 12.10 13.64 4.62
CA ALA A 114 11.53 13.58 5.97
C ALA A 114 11.31 12.13 6.45
N ARG A 115 11.06 11.20 5.52
CA ARG A 115 10.91 9.78 5.81
C ARG A 115 12.24 9.12 6.18
N VAL A 116 13.30 9.43 5.45
CA VAL A 116 14.66 8.95 5.75
C VAL A 116 15.11 9.48 7.10
N VAL A 117 14.96 10.78 7.36
CA VAL A 117 15.27 11.38 8.67
C VAL A 117 14.50 10.71 9.80
N GLY A 118 13.24 10.33 9.54
CA GLY A 118 12.40 9.56 10.47
C GLY A 118 12.73 8.06 10.55
N GLY A 119 13.75 7.55 9.84
CA GLY A 119 14.08 6.11 9.82
C GLY A 119 13.11 5.23 9.03
N LEU A 120 12.28 5.83 8.16
CA LEU A 120 11.20 5.18 7.40
C LEU A 120 11.43 5.25 5.88
N GLY A 121 12.66 5.12 5.45
CA GLY A 121 13.02 5.03 4.03
C GLY A 121 12.55 3.72 3.37
N THR A 122 13.03 3.47 2.16
CA THR A 122 12.72 2.25 1.38
C THR A 122 13.16 0.98 2.11
N ILE A 123 14.27 1.05 2.81
CA ILE A 123 14.67 0.07 3.82
C ILE A 123 14.47 0.74 5.18
N ALA A 124 13.47 0.29 5.92
CA ALA A 124 13.14 0.89 7.20
C ALA A 124 14.25 0.60 8.24
N ARG A 125 14.66 1.63 8.99
CA ARG A 125 15.55 1.47 10.15
C ARG A 125 14.76 1.18 11.42
N ILE A 126 13.56 1.72 11.51
CA ILE A 126 12.68 1.59 12.68
C ILE A 126 11.30 1.02 12.31
N VAL A 127 10.64 0.44 13.30
CA VAL A 127 9.20 0.12 13.28
C VAL A 127 8.47 0.95 14.34
N ALA A 128 7.22 0.63 14.61
CA ALA A 128 6.36 1.27 15.61
C ALA A 128 7.15 1.66 16.88
N ASP A 129 6.80 2.81 17.46
CA ASP A 129 7.41 3.35 18.68
C ASP A 129 8.93 3.62 18.56
N THR A 130 9.42 3.94 17.36
CA THR A 130 10.83 4.24 17.07
C THR A 130 11.82 3.12 17.39
N GLN A 131 11.38 1.87 17.44
CA GLN A 131 12.24 0.72 17.74
C GLN A 131 13.09 0.35 16.52
N GLU A 132 14.42 0.35 16.71
CA GLU A 132 15.36 -0.04 15.66
C GLU A 132 15.23 -1.53 15.30
N ILE A 133 15.16 -1.81 14.00
CA ILE A 133 14.99 -3.16 13.47
C ILE A 133 16.28 -3.99 13.59
N TYR A 134 17.41 -3.44 13.18
CA TYR A 134 18.64 -4.22 12.95
C TYR A 134 19.60 -4.18 14.14
N ARG A 135 20.29 -5.30 14.37
CA ARG A 135 21.38 -5.41 15.36
C ARG A 135 22.61 -4.67 14.92
N GLU A 136 22.88 -4.72 13.61
CA GLU A 136 24.07 -4.15 12.97
C GLU A 136 23.67 -3.40 11.70
N ARG A 137 24.52 -2.50 11.24
CA ARG A 137 24.35 -1.83 9.97
C ARG A 137 24.37 -2.82 8.81
N LEU A 138 23.62 -2.55 7.77
CA LEU A 138 23.54 -3.36 6.58
C LEU A 138 24.63 -3.00 5.56
N ALA A 139 25.00 -3.95 4.72
CA ALA A 139 25.76 -3.64 3.53
C ALA A 139 24.86 -2.93 2.51
N VAL A 140 25.36 -1.88 1.86
CA VAL A 140 24.62 -1.14 0.80
C VAL A 140 24.14 -2.09 -0.30
N GLY A 141 24.94 -3.10 -0.67
CA GLY A 141 24.54 -4.09 -1.67
C GLY A 141 23.35 -4.95 -1.28
N ALA A 142 23.01 -5.11 0.01
CA ALA A 142 21.80 -5.81 0.43
C ALA A 142 20.55 -4.99 0.08
N ALA A 143 20.58 -3.67 0.26
CA ALA A 143 19.50 -2.80 -0.16
C ALA A 143 19.25 -2.89 -1.67
N PHE A 144 20.31 -2.91 -2.48
CA PHE A 144 20.18 -3.03 -3.93
C PHE A 144 19.59 -4.39 -4.36
N GLU A 145 19.98 -5.49 -3.72
CA GLU A 145 19.37 -6.79 -4.02
C GLU A 145 17.85 -6.79 -3.72
N ARG A 146 17.43 -6.16 -2.61
CA ARG A 146 15.99 -6.01 -2.30
C ARG A 146 15.28 -5.14 -3.33
N ILE A 147 15.89 -4.01 -3.71
CA ILE A 147 15.30 -3.10 -4.72
C ILE A 147 15.18 -3.81 -6.07
N GLU A 148 16.22 -4.47 -6.55
CA GLU A 148 16.21 -5.10 -7.88
C GLU A 148 15.29 -6.32 -7.95
N ARG A 149 15.16 -7.09 -6.85
CA ARG A 149 14.43 -8.36 -6.87
C ARG A 149 13.00 -8.28 -6.35
N LEU A 150 12.67 -7.27 -5.57
CA LEU A 150 11.35 -7.13 -4.96
C LEU A 150 10.65 -5.84 -5.41
N TYR A 151 11.31 -4.70 -5.24
CA TYR A 151 10.74 -3.39 -5.56
C TYR A 151 10.45 -3.24 -7.05
N ARG A 152 11.46 -3.44 -7.90
CA ARG A 152 11.32 -3.27 -9.35
C ARG A 152 10.30 -4.23 -9.97
N PRO A 153 10.31 -5.55 -9.67
CA PRO A 153 9.29 -6.44 -10.19
C PRO A 153 7.87 -6.09 -9.73
N PHE A 154 7.69 -5.67 -8.48
CA PHE A 154 6.39 -5.24 -7.97
C PHE A 154 5.86 -4.03 -8.73
N HIS A 155 6.67 -2.98 -8.87
CA HIS A 155 6.29 -1.77 -9.60
C HIS A 155 6.13 -2.00 -11.10
N ALA A 156 6.93 -2.87 -11.71
CA ALA A 156 6.76 -3.25 -13.11
C ALA A 156 5.39 -3.93 -13.33
N ALA A 157 5.01 -4.88 -12.47
CA ALA A 157 3.72 -5.55 -12.55
C ALA A 157 2.55 -4.58 -12.32
N LEU A 158 2.65 -3.67 -11.35
CA LEU A 158 1.63 -2.65 -11.08
C LEU A 158 1.48 -1.68 -12.26
N ALA A 159 2.59 -1.22 -12.84
CA ALA A 159 2.58 -0.35 -14.01
C ALA A 159 1.94 -1.04 -15.22
N ASP A 160 2.29 -2.31 -15.46
CA ASP A 160 1.78 -3.10 -16.59
C ASP A 160 0.27 -3.31 -16.49
N ILE A 161 -0.23 -3.71 -15.31
CA ILE A 161 -1.67 -3.92 -15.13
C ILE A 161 -2.47 -2.62 -15.26
N LEU A 162 -1.95 -1.49 -14.76
CA LEU A 162 -2.58 -0.19 -14.94
C LEU A 162 -2.60 0.22 -16.41
N GLN A 163 -1.52 -0.04 -17.15
CA GLN A 163 -1.46 0.24 -18.59
C GLN A 163 -2.44 -0.64 -19.37
N GLN A 164 -2.54 -1.94 -19.06
CA GLN A 164 -3.51 -2.85 -19.67
C GLN A 164 -4.93 -2.38 -19.41
N THR A 165 -5.27 -2.07 -18.15
CA THR A 165 -6.57 -1.54 -17.75
C THR A 165 -6.93 -0.27 -18.51
N ARG A 166 -5.98 0.68 -18.59
CA ARG A 166 -6.20 1.93 -19.34
C ARG A 166 -6.41 1.70 -20.84
N ARG A 167 -5.73 0.73 -21.44
CA ARG A 167 -5.93 0.38 -22.87
C ARG A 167 -7.32 -0.21 -23.10
N GLN A 168 -7.78 -1.05 -22.16
CA GLN A 168 -9.08 -1.73 -22.29
C GLN A 168 -10.26 -0.77 -22.06
N PHE A 169 -10.18 0.11 -21.06
CA PHE A 169 -11.30 0.93 -20.60
C PHE A 169 -11.17 2.43 -20.93
N GLY A 170 -10.05 2.87 -21.50
CA GLY A 170 -9.76 4.30 -21.78
C GLY A 170 -9.19 5.06 -20.58
N PHE A 171 -9.37 4.55 -19.35
CA PHE A 171 -8.81 5.08 -18.11
C PHE A 171 -8.57 3.95 -17.12
N ALA A 172 -7.87 4.24 -16.01
CA ALA A 172 -7.66 3.31 -14.92
C ALA A 172 -7.87 4.00 -13.56
N VAL A 173 -8.35 3.24 -12.59
CA VAL A 173 -8.48 3.64 -11.18
C VAL A 173 -7.64 2.69 -10.34
N LEU A 174 -6.66 3.21 -9.62
CA LEU A 174 -5.90 2.47 -8.62
C LEU A 174 -6.44 2.79 -7.23
N ILE A 175 -6.87 1.77 -6.50
CA ILE A 175 -7.15 1.86 -5.07
C ILE A 175 -5.94 1.30 -4.32
N ASP A 176 -5.21 2.18 -3.66
CA ASP A 176 -4.02 1.85 -2.85
C ASP A 176 -4.47 1.55 -1.43
N CYS A 177 -4.50 0.26 -1.08
CA CYS A 177 -5.17 -0.28 0.10
C CYS A 177 -4.21 -0.40 1.28
N HIS A 178 -4.53 0.32 2.37
CA HIS A 178 -3.73 0.39 3.59
C HIS A 178 -4.56 0.26 4.85
N SER A 179 -3.88 0.16 5.97
CA SER A 179 -4.49 0.30 7.29
C SER A 179 -3.62 1.12 8.23
N MET A 180 -4.28 1.82 9.13
CA MET A 180 -3.64 2.68 10.11
C MET A 180 -3.93 2.20 11.55
N PRO A 181 -2.93 2.27 12.47
CA PRO A 181 -3.17 2.00 13.88
C PRO A 181 -4.21 2.95 14.47
N SER A 182 -5.10 2.45 15.30
CA SER A 182 -6.13 3.27 15.96
C SER A 182 -5.54 4.36 16.84
N ALA A 183 -4.36 4.12 17.43
CA ALA A 183 -3.66 5.08 18.28
C ALA A 183 -2.98 6.23 17.51
N SER A 184 -2.65 6.05 16.21
CA SER A 184 -1.88 7.02 15.43
C SER A 184 -2.62 8.35 15.17
N MET A 185 -3.89 8.40 15.50
CA MET A 185 -4.78 9.51 15.13
C MET A 185 -5.07 10.49 16.27
N GLY A 186 -4.48 10.33 17.44
CA GLY A 186 -4.85 11.13 18.60
C GLY A 186 -6.34 10.99 18.95
N GLN A 187 -6.91 12.02 19.56
CA GLN A 187 -8.36 12.15 19.75
C GLN A 187 -8.82 13.45 19.04
N PRO A 188 -9.05 13.42 17.73
CA PRO A 188 -9.56 14.58 17.03
C PRO A 188 -10.99 14.91 17.50
N PRO A 189 -11.41 16.19 17.45
CA PRO A 189 -12.82 16.52 17.63
C PRO A 189 -13.66 15.73 16.62
N GLY A 190 -14.65 14.97 17.09
CA GLY A 190 -15.49 14.10 16.24
C GLY A 190 -15.13 12.62 16.27
N GLY A 191 -14.12 12.21 17.07
CA GLY A 191 -13.73 10.80 17.15
C GLY A 191 -12.66 10.38 16.15
N ARG A 192 -12.22 9.12 16.24
CA ARG A 192 -11.24 8.54 15.32
C ARG A 192 -11.93 8.08 14.06
N PRO A 193 -11.55 8.54 12.85
CA PRO A 193 -12.20 8.10 11.63
C PRO A 193 -12.01 6.60 11.42
N HIS A 194 -13.02 6.00 10.81
CA HIS A 194 -12.99 4.62 10.36
C HIS A 194 -12.14 4.46 9.10
N PHE A 195 -12.21 5.44 8.20
CA PHE A 195 -11.45 5.50 6.95
C PHE A 195 -10.81 6.86 6.75
N VAL A 196 -9.64 6.85 6.09
CA VAL A 196 -9.05 8.06 5.51
C VAL A 196 -8.83 7.83 4.01
N LEU A 197 -9.31 8.76 3.20
CA LEU A 197 -9.10 8.78 1.75
C LEU A 197 -8.01 9.79 1.42
N GLY A 198 -6.94 9.34 0.78
CA GLY A 198 -5.82 10.18 0.37
C GLY A 198 -5.82 10.35 -1.16
N ASP A 199 -6.13 11.56 -1.64
CA ASP A 199 -6.11 11.91 -3.07
C ASP A 199 -5.05 12.97 -3.39
N ARG A 200 -4.12 13.19 -2.44
CA ARG A 200 -3.07 14.23 -2.53
C ARG A 200 -3.65 15.61 -2.86
N PHE A 201 -4.74 15.95 -2.18
CA PHE A 201 -5.46 17.21 -2.35
C PHE A 201 -5.95 17.42 -3.79
N GLY A 202 -6.42 16.35 -4.43
CA GLY A 202 -6.92 16.33 -5.80
C GLY A 202 -5.84 16.15 -6.88
N ALA A 203 -4.56 16.02 -6.51
CA ALA A 203 -3.48 15.85 -7.48
C ALA A 203 -3.40 14.44 -8.09
N SER A 204 -3.75 13.41 -7.31
CA SER A 204 -3.67 12.01 -7.74
C SER A 204 -5.00 11.40 -8.18
N CYS A 205 -6.12 12.01 -7.79
CA CYS A 205 -7.46 11.51 -8.07
C CYS A 205 -8.43 12.68 -8.25
N ASP A 206 -9.37 12.56 -9.20
CA ASP A 206 -10.45 13.54 -9.32
C ASP A 206 -11.33 13.51 -8.06
N GLY A 207 -11.55 14.68 -7.50
CA GLY A 207 -12.37 14.83 -6.30
C GLY A 207 -13.81 14.29 -6.41
N LYS A 208 -14.33 14.05 -7.62
CA LYS A 208 -15.62 13.39 -7.81
C LYS A 208 -15.58 11.94 -7.31
N LEU A 209 -14.52 11.20 -7.63
CA LEU A 209 -14.35 9.82 -7.17
C LEU A 209 -14.10 9.78 -5.67
N THR A 210 -13.23 10.65 -5.15
CA THR A 210 -12.97 10.74 -3.70
C THR A 210 -14.25 11.00 -2.92
N ARG A 211 -15.07 11.97 -3.35
CA ARG A 211 -16.36 12.28 -2.71
C ARG A 211 -17.34 11.12 -2.84
N PHE A 212 -17.43 10.50 -4.01
CA PHE A 212 -18.34 9.36 -4.21
C PHE A 212 -18.01 8.21 -3.24
N ILE A 213 -16.73 7.82 -3.13
CA ILE A 213 -16.31 6.76 -2.20
C ILE A 213 -16.59 7.15 -0.75
N ARG A 214 -16.29 8.40 -0.37
CA ARG A 214 -16.66 8.92 0.95
C ARG A 214 -18.15 8.74 1.23
N ASP A 215 -19.00 9.18 0.32
CA ASP A 215 -20.45 9.19 0.50
C ASP A 215 -21.02 7.75 0.59
N VAL A 216 -20.44 6.81 -0.17
CA VAL A 216 -20.78 5.38 -0.08
C VAL A 216 -20.42 4.82 1.30
N LEU A 217 -19.22 5.09 1.80
CA LEU A 217 -18.77 4.63 3.12
C LEU A 217 -19.56 5.30 4.26
N GLN A 218 -19.84 6.59 4.16
CA GLN A 218 -20.68 7.31 5.13
C GLN A 218 -22.11 6.78 5.14
N GLY A 219 -22.68 6.49 3.97
CA GLY A 219 -23.98 5.85 3.85
C GLY A 219 -24.05 4.45 4.45
N ALA A 220 -22.93 3.75 4.58
CA ALA A 220 -22.79 2.49 5.29
C ALA A 220 -22.51 2.65 6.81
N GLY A 221 -22.53 3.90 7.32
CA GLY A 221 -22.36 4.20 8.74
C GLY A 221 -20.92 4.39 9.20
N TYR A 222 -19.97 4.58 8.28
CA TYR A 222 -18.56 4.79 8.62
C TYR A 222 -18.20 6.28 8.64
N GLU A 223 -17.33 6.67 9.57
CA GLU A 223 -16.72 7.99 9.60
C GLU A 223 -15.54 8.03 8.63
N VAL A 224 -15.53 9.01 7.73
CA VAL A 224 -14.53 9.14 6.67
C VAL A 224 -13.92 10.54 6.70
N GLN A 225 -12.59 10.60 6.73
CA GLN A 225 -11.82 11.83 6.55
C GLN A 225 -11.10 11.80 5.18
N ILE A 226 -10.75 12.98 4.67
CA ILE A 226 -10.03 13.13 3.40
C ILE A 226 -8.70 13.84 3.69
N ASN A 227 -7.59 13.25 3.22
CA ASN A 227 -6.23 13.79 3.29
C ASN A 227 -5.67 14.08 4.70
N ARG A 228 -6.33 13.65 5.75
CA ARG A 228 -5.88 13.86 7.13
C ARG A 228 -6.16 12.61 7.97
N PRO A 229 -5.15 12.06 8.65
CA PRO A 229 -3.73 12.49 8.65
C PRO A 229 -2.93 12.01 7.43
N TYR A 230 -3.49 11.15 6.57
CA TYR A 230 -2.81 10.53 5.43
C TYR A 230 -3.37 11.06 4.10
N ALA A 231 -2.54 11.78 3.34
CA ALA A 231 -2.96 12.37 2.06
C ALA A 231 -2.60 11.50 0.84
N GLY A 232 -1.89 10.41 1.02
CA GLY A 232 -1.38 9.53 -0.03
C GLY A 232 0.13 9.37 0.01
N GLY A 233 0.62 8.13 -0.21
CA GLY A 233 2.02 7.75 -0.24
C GLY A 233 2.67 7.91 -1.62
N PHE A 234 3.81 7.23 -1.80
CA PHE A 234 4.56 7.24 -3.07
C PHE A 234 3.76 6.62 -4.21
N ILE A 235 3.10 5.47 -4.00
CA ILE A 235 2.25 4.83 -5.01
C ILE A 235 1.18 5.78 -5.51
N THR A 236 0.50 6.46 -4.57
CA THR A 236 -0.55 7.43 -4.90
C THR A 236 0.00 8.60 -5.73
N GLU A 237 1.18 9.10 -5.36
CA GLU A 237 1.85 10.20 -6.04
C GLU A 237 2.37 9.82 -7.42
N TYR A 238 3.02 8.68 -7.51
CA TYR A 238 3.72 8.24 -8.71
C TYR A 238 2.78 7.78 -9.83
N TYR A 239 1.72 7.05 -9.46
CA TYR A 239 0.77 6.51 -10.44
C TYR A 239 -0.40 7.44 -10.74
N GLY A 240 -0.80 8.26 -9.76
CA GLY A 240 -1.94 9.18 -9.91
C GLY A 240 -1.65 10.29 -10.90
N ASN A 241 -2.35 10.28 -12.04
CA ASN A 241 -2.28 11.32 -13.05
C ASN A 241 -3.64 11.45 -13.76
N PRO A 242 -4.62 12.16 -13.15
CA PRO A 242 -5.96 12.31 -13.69
C PRO A 242 -5.98 12.86 -15.12
N ALA A 243 -5.08 13.79 -15.44
CA ALA A 243 -4.97 14.38 -16.77
C ALA A 243 -4.57 13.36 -17.85
N ARG A 244 -3.89 12.27 -17.45
CA ARG A 244 -3.51 11.15 -18.33
C ARG A 244 -4.41 9.93 -18.17
N GLY A 245 -5.55 10.08 -17.50
CA GLY A 245 -6.54 9.02 -17.34
C GLY A 245 -6.17 7.95 -16.31
N VAL A 246 -5.32 8.25 -15.34
CA VAL A 246 -5.05 7.37 -14.20
C VAL A 246 -5.43 8.07 -12.91
N GLN A 247 -6.48 7.58 -12.27
CA GLN A 247 -6.89 8.00 -10.94
C GLN A 247 -6.19 7.12 -9.91
N CYS A 248 -5.61 7.70 -8.85
CA CYS A 248 -5.07 6.91 -7.74
C CYS A 248 -5.55 7.47 -6.41
N LEU A 249 -6.22 6.63 -5.63
CA LEU A 249 -6.76 6.97 -4.33
C LEU A 249 -6.22 6.00 -3.27
N GLN A 250 -5.56 6.53 -2.26
CA GLN A 250 -5.19 5.76 -1.08
C GLN A 250 -6.40 5.59 -0.16
N LEU A 251 -6.62 4.38 0.32
CA LEU A 251 -7.67 4.06 1.28
C LEU A 251 -7.05 3.46 2.53
N GLU A 252 -7.10 4.20 3.62
CA GLU A 252 -6.61 3.79 4.94
C GLU A 252 -7.77 3.31 5.81
N ILE A 253 -7.64 2.11 6.34
CA ILE A 253 -8.64 1.48 7.21
C ILE A 253 -8.14 1.53 8.66
N ASN A 254 -8.95 2.03 9.59
CA ASN A 254 -8.65 1.93 11.02
C ASN A 254 -8.61 0.46 11.45
N ARG A 255 -7.47 0.01 11.96
CA ARG A 255 -7.23 -1.40 12.34
C ARG A 255 -8.24 -1.92 13.36
N ALA A 256 -8.70 -1.07 14.27
CA ALA A 256 -9.69 -1.46 15.28
C ALA A 256 -11.01 -1.99 14.68
N LEU A 257 -11.31 -1.73 13.41
CA LEU A 257 -12.51 -2.23 12.75
C LEU A 257 -12.47 -3.74 12.46
N TYR A 258 -11.28 -4.32 12.32
CA TYR A 258 -11.14 -5.70 11.83
C TYR A 258 -10.03 -6.51 12.51
N LEU A 259 -9.24 -5.88 13.36
CA LEU A 259 -8.05 -6.43 13.98
C LEU A 259 -8.06 -6.19 15.48
N ASP A 260 -7.62 -7.16 16.26
CA ASP A 260 -7.12 -6.95 17.62
C ASP A 260 -5.66 -6.47 17.49
N GLU A 261 -5.42 -5.18 17.73
CA GLU A 261 -4.10 -4.57 17.52
C GLU A 261 -3.04 -5.06 18.53
N ALA A 262 -3.45 -5.62 19.65
CA ALA A 262 -2.52 -6.17 20.64
C ALA A 262 -1.98 -7.54 20.23
N THR A 263 -2.84 -8.38 19.68
CA THR A 263 -2.51 -9.76 19.26
C THR A 263 -2.26 -9.91 17.77
N LEU A 264 -2.62 -8.91 16.97
CA LEU A 264 -2.62 -8.92 15.50
C LEU A 264 -3.48 -10.04 14.89
N HIS A 265 -4.50 -10.50 15.61
CA HIS A 265 -5.47 -11.46 15.10
C HIS A 265 -6.69 -10.74 14.53
N LYS A 266 -7.34 -11.38 13.56
CA LYS A 266 -8.61 -10.90 13.01
C LYS A 266 -9.64 -10.82 14.13
N SER A 267 -10.37 -9.70 14.20
CA SER A 267 -11.51 -9.55 15.09
C SER A 267 -12.74 -10.30 14.54
N LYS A 268 -13.78 -10.43 15.36
CA LYS A 268 -15.08 -10.98 14.94
C LYS A 268 -15.73 -10.16 13.80
N ASP A 269 -15.37 -8.89 13.68
CA ASP A 269 -15.97 -7.97 12.72
C ASP A 269 -15.23 -7.97 11.36
N PHE A 270 -14.16 -8.79 11.18
CA PHE A 270 -13.40 -8.89 9.95
C PHE A 270 -14.29 -9.18 8.72
N GLY A 271 -15.16 -10.19 8.80
CA GLY A 271 -16.06 -10.55 7.71
C GLY A 271 -17.10 -9.47 7.40
N LYS A 272 -17.58 -8.77 8.43
CA LYS A 272 -18.51 -7.64 8.24
C LYS A 272 -17.85 -6.50 7.46
N LEU A 273 -16.60 -6.15 7.81
CA LEU A 273 -15.86 -5.13 7.09
C LEU A 273 -15.55 -5.57 5.66
N GLN A 274 -15.15 -6.83 5.44
CA GLN A 274 -14.90 -7.38 4.10
C GLN A 274 -16.13 -7.26 3.20
N CYS A 275 -17.33 -7.60 3.71
CA CYS A 275 -18.58 -7.41 2.97
C CYS A 275 -18.82 -5.92 2.65
N ALA A 276 -18.65 -5.03 3.60
CA ALA A 276 -18.83 -3.59 3.38
C ALA A 276 -17.87 -3.01 2.31
N LEU A 277 -16.61 -3.48 2.27
CA LEU A 277 -15.65 -3.09 1.25
C LEU A 277 -16.01 -3.66 -0.13
N SER A 278 -16.55 -4.87 -0.20
CA SER A 278 -17.07 -5.47 -1.45
C SER A 278 -18.27 -4.70 -1.99
N ASP A 279 -19.20 -4.30 -1.12
CA ASP A 279 -20.36 -3.47 -1.46
C ASP A 279 -19.91 -2.08 -1.96
N MET A 280 -18.92 -1.49 -1.28
CA MET A 280 -18.31 -0.22 -1.73
C MET A 280 -17.72 -0.40 -3.13
N ALA A 281 -16.92 -1.44 -3.37
CA ALA A 281 -16.30 -1.70 -4.66
C ALA A 281 -17.36 -1.85 -5.76
N THR A 282 -18.42 -2.64 -5.52
CA THR A 282 -19.53 -2.84 -6.47
C THR A 282 -20.19 -1.51 -6.85
N LYS A 283 -20.47 -0.65 -5.86
CA LYS A 283 -21.08 0.67 -6.11
C LYS A 283 -20.12 1.60 -6.88
N VAL A 284 -18.83 1.56 -6.56
CA VAL A 284 -17.81 2.31 -7.28
C VAL A 284 -17.75 1.86 -8.74
N PHE A 285 -17.67 0.55 -9.00
CA PHE A 285 -17.61 0.01 -10.37
C PHE A 285 -18.80 0.45 -11.22
N ALA A 286 -20.01 0.43 -10.66
CA ALA A 286 -21.21 0.89 -11.35
C ALA A 286 -21.20 2.41 -11.64
N ALA A 287 -20.55 3.20 -10.80
CA ALA A 287 -20.53 4.65 -10.95
C ALA A 287 -19.42 5.16 -11.89
N LEU A 288 -18.32 4.41 -12.07
CA LEU A 288 -17.16 4.87 -12.84
C LEU A 288 -17.48 5.35 -14.26
N PRO A 289 -18.34 4.69 -15.07
CA PRO A 289 -18.71 5.19 -16.37
C PRO A 289 -19.31 6.59 -16.30
N LEU A 290 -20.24 6.81 -15.37
CA LEU A 290 -20.91 8.12 -15.19
C LEU A 290 -19.96 9.22 -14.69
N LEU A 291 -18.97 8.85 -13.85
CA LEU A 291 -18.01 9.81 -13.31
C LEU A 291 -16.96 10.24 -14.35
N PHE A 292 -16.59 9.31 -15.27
CA PHE A 292 -15.46 9.51 -16.19
C PHE A 292 -15.82 9.34 -17.67
N GLU A 293 -17.10 9.16 -18.03
CA GLU A 293 -17.50 9.27 -19.42
C GLU A 293 -17.05 10.62 -19.97
N ARG A 294 -16.20 10.58 -21.01
CA ARG A 294 -16.02 11.75 -21.87
C ARG A 294 -17.40 12.03 -22.45
N ARG A 295 -18.02 13.14 -22.08
CA ARG A 295 -19.07 13.73 -22.91
C ARG A 295 -18.42 13.82 -24.31
N ALA A 296 -18.90 12.98 -25.24
CA ALA A 296 -18.64 13.21 -26.65
C ALA A 296 -18.96 14.69 -26.87
N ALA A 297 -17.95 15.47 -27.25
CA ALA A 297 -18.17 16.85 -27.60
C ALA A 297 -19.26 16.83 -28.66
N ALA A 298 -20.41 17.43 -28.34
CA ALA A 298 -21.40 17.74 -29.34
C ALA A 298 -20.69 18.74 -30.29
N GLU A 299 -20.25 18.22 -31.44
CA GLU A 299 -19.90 19.02 -32.59
C GLU A 299 -21.17 19.67 -33.16
#